data_799cbe4674e34c3539829b845c2f353b
#
_entry.id   799cbe4674e34c3539829b845c2f353b
#
_cell.length_a   1.000
_cell.length_b   1.000
_cell.length_c   1.000
_cell.angle_alpha   90.00
_cell.angle_beta   90.00
_cell.angle_gamma   90.00
#
_symmetry.space_group_name_H-M   'P 1'
#
loop_
_entity.id
_entity.type
_entity.pdbx_description
1 polymer ?
#
loop_
_entity_poly.entity_id
_entity_poly.type
_entity_poly.pdbx_seq_one_letter_code
_entity_poly.pdbx_strand_id
1 'polypeptide(L)'
;MAEQEGKTIHSVAKAIRLLDILTESGQPASLTELYQKTGWPKSTIHGLLSTMRESGLIEQMPNGRYWLGIRLFEYGCAVSNSWDIGTIARPHMQSICAELGESVFLSVFDRAAVVTLAEEESRASLRVVSEVGARLPVYCTSQGKLFLANSSPAECRRILTHTELKAFTPHTLTTPEQFVPELTRIREQGYAVENGEYKICLLYTSD
;
A
#
# COMPACT_ATOMS: atom_id res chain seq x y z
N MET A 1 5.35 29.52 5.35
CA MET A 1 4.13 29.66 4.54
C MET A 1 3.08 28.78 5.19
N ALA A 2 1.98 29.37 5.67
CA ALA A 2 0.90 28.61 6.31
C ALA A 2 0.23 27.73 5.25
N GLU A 3 0.22 26.41 5.46
CA GLU A 3 -0.62 25.49 4.70
C GLU A 3 -2.08 25.92 4.91
N GLN A 4 -2.72 26.37 3.83
CA GLN A 4 -4.17 26.48 3.81
C GLN A 4 -4.72 25.05 3.92
N GLU A 5 -5.25 24.69 5.08
CA GLU A 5 -6.11 23.52 5.23
C GLU A 5 -7.29 23.66 4.26
N GLY A 6 -7.17 22.99 3.11
CA GLY A 6 -8.22 22.96 2.11
C GLY A 6 -9.48 22.35 2.73
N LYS A 7 -10.62 23.04 2.58
CA LYS A 7 -11.93 22.59 3.08
C LYS A 7 -12.26 21.21 2.50
N THR A 8 -12.17 20.15 3.33
CA THR A 8 -12.46 18.78 2.91
C THR A 8 -13.94 18.65 2.54
N ILE A 9 -14.23 18.12 1.35
CA ILE A 9 -15.60 17.79 0.93
C ILE A 9 -15.92 16.38 1.49
N HIS A 10 -16.67 16.35 2.57
CA HIS A 10 -16.97 15.13 3.31
C HIS A 10 -17.62 14.01 2.48
N SER A 11 -18.45 14.34 1.47
CA SER A 11 -19.04 13.32 0.61
C SER A 11 -17.99 12.62 -0.25
N VAL A 12 -17.01 13.36 -0.77
CA VAL A 12 -15.89 12.78 -1.54
C VAL A 12 -15.03 11.89 -0.63
N ALA A 13 -14.67 12.36 0.55
CA ALA A 13 -13.91 11.58 1.52
C ALA A 13 -14.63 10.28 1.92
N LYS A 14 -15.95 10.33 2.13
CA LYS A 14 -16.76 9.15 2.42
C LYS A 14 -16.84 8.18 1.23
N ALA A 15 -16.95 8.67 0.01
CA ALA A 15 -16.93 7.83 -1.19
C ALA A 15 -15.60 7.07 -1.33
N ILE A 16 -14.48 7.77 -1.15
CA ILE A 16 -13.15 7.17 -1.13
C ILE A 16 -13.04 6.10 -0.03
N ARG A 17 -13.52 6.40 1.19
CA ARG A 17 -13.48 5.44 2.30
C ARG A 17 -14.30 4.16 2.00
N LEU A 18 -15.40 4.25 1.26
CA LEU A 18 -16.14 3.06 0.82
C LEU A 18 -15.32 2.21 -0.18
N LEU A 19 -14.59 2.84 -1.10
CA LEU A 19 -13.67 2.14 -2.00
C LEU A 19 -12.56 1.44 -1.20
N ASP A 20 -11.96 2.12 -0.22
CA ASP A 20 -10.92 1.54 0.64
C ASP A 20 -11.45 0.28 1.36
N ILE A 21 -12.66 0.37 1.95
CA ILE A 21 -13.29 -0.76 2.66
C ILE A 21 -13.55 -1.95 1.73
N LEU A 22 -13.98 -1.71 0.50
CA LEU A 22 -14.19 -2.77 -0.49
C LEU A 22 -12.86 -3.41 -0.86
N THR A 23 -11.83 -2.61 -1.15
CA THR A 23 -10.48 -3.09 -1.47
C THR A 23 -9.88 -3.91 -0.32
N GLU A 24 -9.92 -3.38 0.92
CA GLU A 24 -9.40 -4.05 2.12
C GLU A 24 -10.11 -5.39 2.41
N SER A 25 -11.39 -5.51 2.06
CA SER A 25 -12.16 -6.73 2.29
C SER A 25 -11.82 -7.86 1.32
N GLY A 26 -11.25 -7.56 0.15
CA GLY A 26 -10.96 -8.53 -0.91
C GLY A 26 -12.19 -9.23 -1.50
N GLN A 27 -13.41 -8.81 -1.14
CA GLN A 27 -14.67 -9.43 -1.57
C GLN A 27 -15.84 -8.45 -1.56
N PRO A 28 -16.89 -8.70 -2.36
CA PRO A 28 -18.09 -7.85 -2.39
C PRO A 28 -18.73 -7.71 -1.01
N ALA A 29 -19.19 -6.50 -0.67
CA ALA A 29 -19.83 -6.19 0.61
C ALA A 29 -21.30 -5.80 0.46
N SER A 30 -22.13 -6.17 1.44
CA SER A 30 -23.52 -5.73 1.54
C SER A 30 -23.61 -4.33 2.18
N LEU A 31 -24.75 -3.65 1.99
CA LEU A 31 -25.04 -2.38 2.66
C LEU A 31 -24.92 -2.48 4.19
N THR A 32 -25.32 -3.63 4.76
CA THR A 32 -25.25 -3.84 6.21
C THR A 32 -23.82 -3.96 6.71
N GLU A 33 -22.96 -4.67 6.01
CA GLU A 33 -21.52 -4.78 6.35
C GLU A 33 -20.82 -3.43 6.22
N LEU A 34 -21.14 -2.64 5.19
CA LEU A 34 -20.61 -1.28 5.05
C LEU A 34 -21.09 -0.36 6.18
N TYR A 35 -22.36 -0.49 6.61
CA TYR A 35 -22.86 0.21 7.79
C TYR A 35 -22.09 -0.17 9.06
N GLN A 36 -21.86 -1.46 9.29
CA GLN A 36 -21.12 -1.94 10.46
C GLN A 36 -19.68 -1.41 10.49
N LYS A 37 -19.02 -1.35 9.33
CA LYS A 37 -17.64 -0.85 9.23
C LYS A 37 -17.51 0.68 9.33
N THR A 38 -18.53 1.43 8.91
CA THR A 38 -18.48 2.90 8.86
C THR A 38 -19.21 3.59 10.00
N GLY A 39 -20.25 2.96 10.53
CA GLY A 39 -21.20 3.58 11.47
C GLY A 39 -22.10 4.67 10.84
N TRP A 40 -22.03 4.87 9.51
CA TRP A 40 -22.79 5.93 8.85
C TRP A 40 -24.25 5.50 8.58
N PRO A 41 -25.22 6.44 8.55
CA PRO A 41 -26.58 6.11 8.22
C PRO A 41 -26.69 5.35 6.88
N LYS A 42 -27.50 4.29 6.84
CA LYS A 42 -27.69 3.46 5.62
C LYS A 42 -28.12 4.28 4.42
N SER A 43 -28.94 5.33 4.62
CA SER A 43 -29.35 6.26 3.56
C SER A 43 -28.17 7.02 2.93
N THR A 44 -27.20 7.45 3.76
CA THR A 44 -25.98 8.10 3.29
C THR A 44 -25.12 7.14 2.48
N ILE A 45 -24.91 5.92 2.98
CA ILE A 45 -24.13 4.90 2.25
C ILE A 45 -24.81 4.57 0.93
N HIS A 46 -26.13 4.34 0.93
CA HIS A 46 -26.88 4.04 -0.27
C HIS A 46 -26.80 5.15 -1.32
N GLY A 47 -26.93 6.42 -0.92
CA GLY A 47 -26.80 7.56 -1.83
C GLY A 47 -25.40 7.64 -2.47
N LEU A 48 -24.33 7.43 -1.68
CA LEU A 48 -22.97 7.39 -2.20
C LEU A 48 -22.76 6.22 -3.17
N LEU A 49 -23.21 5.01 -2.79
CA LEU A 49 -23.13 3.82 -3.64
C LEU A 49 -23.90 4.00 -4.95
N SER A 50 -25.08 4.63 -4.92
CA SER A 50 -25.86 4.91 -6.14
C SER A 50 -25.07 5.81 -7.11
N THR A 51 -24.53 6.92 -6.61
CA THR A 51 -23.73 7.85 -7.42
C THR A 51 -22.46 7.19 -7.98
N MET A 52 -21.77 6.41 -7.15
CA MET A 52 -20.55 5.70 -7.56
C MET A 52 -20.85 4.61 -8.61
N ARG A 53 -22.02 3.93 -8.50
CA ARG A 53 -22.48 2.96 -9.49
C ARG A 53 -22.83 3.62 -10.82
N GLU A 54 -23.54 4.73 -10.81
CA GLU A 54 -23.87 5.50 -12.02
C GLU A 54 -22.59 5.96 -12.75
N SER A 55 -21.56 6.27 -12.01
CA SER A 55 -20.25 6.64 -12.58
C SER A 55 -19.35 5.44 -12.93
N GLY A 56 -19.76 4.20 -12.67
CA GLY A 56 -19.01 2.98 -12.94
C GLY A 56 -17.83 2.71 -11.99
N LEU A 57 -17.72 3.48 -10.88
CA LEU A 57 -16.67 3.25 -9.86
C LEU A 57 -16.93 2.01 -9.02
N ILE A 58 -18.20 1.64 -8.86
CA ILE A 58 -18.62 0.39 -8.23
C ILE A 58 -19.69 -0.28 -9.09
N GLU A 59 -19.90 -1.56 -8.85
CA GLU A 59 -20.99 -2.34 -9.42
C GLU A 59 -21.82 -3.01 -8.32
N GLN A 60 -23.06 -3.33 -8.62
CA GLN A 60 -23.89 -4.11 -7.73
C GLN A 60 -24.12 -5.50 -8.35
N MET A 61 -23.68 -6.51 -7.61
CA MET A 61 -23.80 -7.91 -7.98
C MET A 61 -25.27 -8.37 -7.95
N PRO A 62 -25.65 -9.46 -8.64
CA PRO A 62 -27.02 -10.00 -8.63
C PRO A 62 -27.55 -10.34 -7.23
N ASN A 63 -26.66 -10.65 -6.28
CA ASN A 63 -27.01 -10.91 -4.88
C ASN A 63 -27.16 -9.63 -4.03
N GLY A 64 -27.14 -8.44 -4.66
CA GLY A 64 -27.28 -7.15 -3.99
C GLY A 64 -26.03 -6.63 -3.30
N ARG A 65 -24.90 -7.35 -3.35
CA ARG A 65 -23.61 -6.90 -2.79
C ARG A 65 -22.92 -5.93 -3.74
N TYR A 66 -22.08 -5.06 -3.22
CA TYR A 66 -21.34 -4.05 -3.97
C TYR A 66 -19.89 -4.43 -4.09
N TRP A 67 -19.29 -4.15 -5.27
CA TRP A 67 -17.89 -4.38 -5.55
C TRP A 67 -17.28 -3.23 -6.35
N LEU A 68 -15.97 -3.25 -6.51
CA LEU A 68 -15.21 -2.28 -7.31
C LEU A 68 -15.62 -2.42 -8.79
N GLY A 69 -15.87 -1.29 -9.46
CA GLY A 69 -16.26 -1.21 -10.85
C GLY A 69 -15.07 -1.11 -11.80
N ILE A 70 -15.28 -1.52 -13.06
CA ILE A 70 -14.24 -1.54 -14.10
C ILE A 70 -13.58 -0.18 -14.35
N ARG A 71 -14.27 0.93 -14.08
CA ARG A 71 -13.71 2.26 -14.28
C ARG A 71 -12.50 2.57 -13.40
N LEU A 72 -12.38 1.92 -12.24
CA LEU A 72 -11.18 2.02 -11.41
C LEU A 72 -9.96 1.41 -12.09
N PHE A 73 -10.14 0.30 -12.83
CA PHE A 73 -9.08 -0.28 -13.65
C PHE A 73 -8.67 0.65 -14.78
N GLU A 74 -9.63 1.31 -15.47
CA GLU A 74 -9.32 2.30 -16.51
C GLU A 74 -8.47 3.45 -15.96
N TYR A 75 -8.80 3.96 -14.76
CA TYR A 75 -7.99 4.98 -14.10
C TYR A 75 -6.61 4.47 -13.70
N GLY A 76 -6.52 3.24 -13.19
CA GLY A 76 -5.24 2.60 -12.89
C GLY A 76 -4.36 2.46 -14.13
N CYS A 77 -4.91 2.03 -15.25
CA CYS A 77 -4.21 1.97 -16.54
C CYS A 77 -3.73 3.35 -17.00
N ALA A 78 -4.57 4.38 -16.90
CA ALA A 78 -4.19 5.74 -17.27
C ALA A 78 -3.01 6.26 -16.43
N VAL A 79 -3.01 5.99 -15.12
CA VAL A 79 -1.90 6.32 -14.23
C VAL A 79 -0.65 5.52 -14.61
N SER A 80 -0.76 4.21 -14.79
CA SER A 80 0.36 3.33 -15.15
C SER A 80 1.00 3.72 -16.48
N ASN A 81 0.19 4.07 -17.48
CA ASN A 81 0.68 4.49 -18.81
C ASN A 81 1.35 5.87 -18.79
N SER A 82 1.10 6.69 -17.76
CA SER A 82 1.79 7.98 -17.59
C SER A 82 3.19 7.86 -16.98
N TRP A 83 3.56 6.66 -16.53
CA TRP A 83 4.83 6.39 -15.87
C TRP A 83 5.72 5.49 -16.71
N ASP A 84 6.83 6.01 -17.20
CA ASP A 84 7.82 5.21 -17.95
C ASP A 84 8.60 4.24 -17.06
N ILE A 85 8.55 4.43 -15.74
CA ILE A 85 9.37 3.70 -14.77
C ILE A 85 9.14 2.18 -14.86
N GLY A 86 7.89 1.73 -15.04
CA GLY A 86 7.58 0.30 -15.15
C GLY A 86 8.18 -0.31 -16.40
N THR A 87 8.13 0.39 -17.53
CA THR A 87 8.72 -0.04 -18.82
C THR A 87 10.24 -0.10 -18.75
N ILE A 88 10.86 0.92 -18.14
CA ILE A 88 12.32 1.01 -17.97
C ILE A 88 12.82 -0.06 -16.99
N ALA A 89 12.13 -0.27 -15.87
CA ALA A 89 12.58 -1.17 -14.81
C ALA A 89 12.41 -2.66 -15.18
N ARG A 90 11.39 -3.03 -15.94
CA ARG A 90 11.04 -4.43 -16.21
C ARG A 90 12.19 -5.28 -16.73
N PRO A 91 12.98 -4.87 -17.75
CA PRO A 91 14.11 -5.69 -18.22
C PRO A 91 15.16 -5.95 -17.13
N HIS A 92 15.41 -4.96 -16.27
CA HIS A 92 16.34 -5.08 -15.16
C HIS A 92 15.82 -6.01 -14.07
N MET A 93 14.53 -5.89 -13.72
CA MET A 93 13.87 -6.77 -12.76
C MET A 93 13.92 -8.23 -13.22
N GLN A 94 13.64 -8.48 -14.51
CA GLN A 94 13.71 -9.82 -15.12
C GLN A 94 15.12 -10.40 -15.05
N SER A 95 16.14 -9.59 -15.36
CA SER A 95 17.54 -10.03 -15.28
C SER A 95 17.93 -10.41 -13.85
N ILE A 96 17.59 -9.58 -12.86
CA ILE A 96 17.88 -9.82 -11.45
C ILE A 96 17.13 -11.07 -10.96
N CYS A 97 15.84 -11.19 -11.28
CA CYS A 97 15.03 -12.34 -10.90
C CYS A 97 15.60 -13.65 -11.49
N ALA A 98 16.02 -13.63 -12.76
CA ALA A 98 16.62 -14.79 -13.41
C ALA A 98 18.00 -15.16 -12.84
N GLU A 99 18.82 -14.16 -12.45
CA GLU A 99 20.15 -14.38 -11.90
C GLU A 99 20.10 -14.90 -10.45
N LEU A 100 19.25 -14.30 -9.62
CA LEU A 100 19.18 -14.62 -8.18
C LEU A 100 18.20 -15.76 -7.87
N GLY A 101 17.23 -16.03 -8.76
CA GLY A 101 16.15 -16.96 -8.48
C GLY A 101 15.10 -16.47 -7.48
N GLU A 102 15.12 -15.18 -7.13
CA GLU A 102 14.25 -14.54 -6.14
C GLU A 102 13.27 -13.57 -6.79
N SER A 103 12.10 -13.34 -6.15
CA SER A 103 11.15 -12.33 -6.60
C SER A 103 11.70 -10.92 -6.46
N VAL A 104 11.43 -10.08 -7.46
CA VAL A 104 11.89 -8.69 -7.52
C VAL A 104 10.69 -7.76 -7.59
N PHE A 105 10.67 -6.73 -6.74
CA PHE A 105 9.56 -5.78 -6.64
C PHE A 105 10.02 -4.37 -7.00
N LEU A 106 9.21 -3.67 -7.78
CA LEU A 106 9.32 -2.23 -7.99
C LEU A 106 8.27 -1.52 -7.14
N SER A 107 8.69 -0.56 -6.34
CA SER A 107 7.79 0.16 -5.45
C SER A 107 8.05 1.66 -5.48
N VAL A 108 7.01 2.44 -5.19
CA VAL A 108 7.10 3.89 -4.98
C VAL A 108 6.64 4.25 -3.58
N PHE A 109 7.13 5.39 -3.09
CA PHE A 109 6.66 5.96 -1.84
C PHE A 109 5.50 6.93 -2.11
N ASP A 110 4.39 6.73 -1.40
CA ASP A 110 3.24 7.61 -1.42
C ASP A 110 2.62 7.77 -0.03
N ARG A 111 2.60 8.98 0.51
CA ARG A 111 1.91 9.36 1.76
C ARG A 111 2.15 8.39 2.93
N ALA A 112 3.39 8.18 3.31
CA ALA A 112 3.79 7.29 4.41
C ALA A 112 3.50 5.78 4.17
N ALA A 113 3.33 5.37 2.93
CA ALA A 113 3.24 3.98 2.51
C ALA A 113 4.16 3.69 1.33
N VAL A 114 4.50 2.44 1.17
CA VAL A 114 5.15 1.90 -0.03
C VAL A 114 4.08 1.23 -0.87
N VAL A 115 4.01 1.59 -2.16
CA VAL A 115 3.07 1.00 -3.11
C VAL A 115 3.82 0.16 -4.12
N THR A 116 3.49 -1.12 -4.22
CA THR A 116 4.07 -2.02 -5.21
C THR A 116 3.50 -1.71 -6.60
N LEU A 117 4.37 -1.38 -7.55
CA LEU A 117 4.01 -1.05 -8.93
C LEU A 117 4.14 -2.24 -9.88
N ALA A 118 5.15 -3.07 -9.66
CA ALA A 118 5.42 -4.24 -10.49
C ALA A 118 6.11 -5.33 -9.67
N GLU A 119 5.98 -6.55 -10.13
CA GLU A 119 6.60 -7.75 -9.60
C GLU A 119 7.10 -8.63 -10.75
N GLU A 120 8.29 -9.20 -10.57
CA GLU A 120 8.79 -10.35 -11.34
C GLU A 120 8.90 -11.52 -10.37
N GLU A 121 8.05 -12.52 -10.56
CA GLU A 121 7.94 -13.65 -9.64
C GLU A 121 9.09 -14.64 -9.79
N SER A 122 9.64 -15.08 -8.67
CA SER A 122 10.52 -16.25 -8.61
C SER A 122 9.77 -17.53 -8.95
N ARG A 123 10.49 -18.49 -9.54
CA ARG A 123 10.01 -19.86 -9.77
C ARG A 123 10.21 -20.77 -8.57
N ALA A 124 10.79 -20.27 -7.48
CA ALA A 124 10.98 -21.03 -6.25
C ALA A 124 9.64 -21.43 -5.62
N SER A 125 9.61 -22.61 -4.98
CA SER A 125 8.42 -23.10 -4.28
C SER A 125 8.06 -22.24 -3.06
N LEU A 126 9.05 -21.66 -2.41
CA LEU A 126 8.89 -20.68 -1.34
C LEU A 126 9.33 -19.31 -1.88
N ARG A 127 8.41 -18.36 -1.91
CA ARG A 127 8.67 -17.00 -2.40
C ARG A 127 7.85 -15.97 -1.63
N VAL A 128 8.36 -14.77 -1.57
CA VAL A 128 7.58 -13.61 -1.10
C VAL A 128 6.60 -13.23 -2.20
N VAL A 129 5.34 -13.06 -1.85
CA VAL A 129 4.28 -12.57 -2.74
C VAL A 129 3.80 -11.22 -2.23
N SER A 130 3.78 -10.23 -3.12
CA SER A 130 3.20 -8.91 -2.85
C SER A 130 2.34 -8.52 -4.05
N GLU A 131 1.09 -8.25 -3.83
CA GLU A 131 0.18 -7.87 -4.91
C GLU A 131 0.55 -6.47 -5.47
N VAL A 132 0.51 -6.32 -6.79
CA VAL A 132 0.62 -5.01 -7.44
C VAL A 132 -0.53 -4.13 -6.95
N GLY A 133 -0.22 -2.89 -6.53
CA GLY A 133 -1.16 -2.00 -5.87
C GLY A 133 -1.22 -2.15 -4.34
N ALA A 134 -0.59 -3.17 -3.75
CA ALA A 134 -0.53 -3.31 -2.31
C ALA A 134 0.18 -2.11 -1.66
N ARG A 135 -0.39 -1.63 -0.56
CA ARG A 135 0.18 -0.55 0.27
C ARG A 135 0.79 -1.15 1.52
N LEU A 136 2.09 -1.03 1.65
CA LEU A 136 2.86 -1.55 2.77
C LEU A 136 3.29 -0.42 3.72
N PRO A 137 3.34 -0.67 5.04
CA PRO A 137 3.81 0.33 5.99
C PRO A 137 5.27 0.72 5.72
N VAL A 138 5.55 2.04 5.76
CA VAL A 138 6.89 2.56 5.48
C VAL A 138 7.92 2.19 6.54
N TYR A 139 7.49 2.01 7.79
CA TYR A 139 8.38 1.89 8.92
C TYR A 139 8.92 0.47 9.21
N CYS A 140 8.30 -0.56 8.68
CA CYS A 140 8.64 -1.96 8.98
C CYS A 140 8.93 -2.81 7.73
N THR A 141 9.14 -2.16 6.58
CA THR A 141 9.51 -2.81 5.32
C THR A 141 10.87 -2.31 4.84
N SER A 142 11.63 -3.13 4.13
CA SER A 142 12.94 -2.75 3.59
C SER A 142 12.85 -1.52 2.68
N GLN A 143 11.92 -1.54 1.71
CA GLN A 143 11.69 -0.42 0.82
C GLN A 143 11.33 0.86 1.58
N GLY A 144 10.42 0.75 2.56
CA GLY A 144 9.99 1.90 3.35
C GLY A 144 11.11 2.50 4.18
N LYS A 145 11.91 1.68 4.86
CA LYS A 145 13.09 2.15 5.62
C LYS A 145 14.13 2.81 4.68
N LEU A 146 14.30 2.28 3.46
CA LEU A 146 15.20 2.89 2.48
C LEU A 146 14.69 4.28 2.04
N PHE A 147 13.38 4.45 1.81
CA PHE A 147 12.78 5.76 1.53
C PHE A 147 12.95 6.73 2.69
N LEU A 148 12.68 6.29 3.93
CA LEU A 148 12.88 7.12 5.13
C LEU A 148 14.35 7.56 5.28
N ALA A 149 15.28 6.64 5.01
CA ALA A 149 16.71 6.93 5.08
C ALA A 149 17.14 8.00 4.08
N ASN A 150 16.56 8.04 2.89
CA ASN A 150 16.87 9.01 1.84
C ASN A 150 15.99 10.26 1.88
N SER A 151 15.01 10.33 2.77
CA SER A 151 14.20 11.52 3.01
C SER A 151 14.97 12.56 3.83
N SER A 152 14.55 13.84 3.76
CA SER A 152 15.07 14.85 4.66
C SER A 152 14.77 14.51 6.13
N PRO A 153 15.62 14.91 7.10
CA PRO A 153 15.34 14.66 8.52
C PRO A 153 14.00 15.20 9.01
N ALA A 154 13.54 16.33 8.44
CA ALA A 154 12.26 16.93 8.76
C ALA A 154 11.09 16.08 8.24
N GLU A 155 11.19 15.62 7.00
CA GLU A 155 10.18 14.76 6.37
C GLU A 155 10.09 13.39 7.05
N CYS A 156 11.22 12.75 7.31
CA CYS A 156 11.28 11.49 8.04
C CYS A 156 10.60 11.61 9.41
N ARG A 157 10.92 12.66 10.18
CA ARG A 157 10.29 12.92 11.48
C ARG A 157 8.78 13.15 11.34
N ARG A 158 8.36 13.94 10.35
CA ARG A 158 6.96 14.19 10.07
C ARG A 158 6.20 12.89 9.79
N ILE A 159 6.75 12.02 8.94
CA ILE A 159 6.14 10.74 8.60
C ILE A 159 6.01 9.86 9.84
N LEU A 160 7.10 9.65 10.60
CA LEU A 160 7.09 8.78 11.78
C LEU A 160 6.18 9.31 12.91
N THR A 161 6.05 10.63 13.05
CA THR A 161 5.17 11.23 14.08
C THR A 161 3.69 11.12 13.71
N HIS A 162 3.35 11.18 12.42
CA HIS A 162 1.95 11.12 11.96
C HIS A 162 1.50 9.70 11.54
N THR A 163 2.39 8.72 11.63
CA THR A 163 2.08 7.32 11.33
C THR A 163 1.88 6.56 12.64
N GLU A 164 0.79 5.80 12.73
CA GLU A 164 0.62 4.85 13.83
C GLU A 164 1.65 3.72 13.68
N LEU A 165 2.65 3.70 14.55
CA LEU A 165 3.72 2.70 14.56
C LEU A 165 3.24 1.42 15.26
N LYS A 166 2.36 0.68 14.61
CA LYS A 166 1.81 -0.57 15.12
C LYS A 166 2.87 -1.67 15.12
N ALA A 167 3.01 -2.40 16.23
CA ALA A 167 3.82 -3.60 16.29
C ALA A 167 3.15 -4.74 15.51
N PHE A 168 3.77 -5.19 14.43
CA PHE A 168 3.36 -6.39 13.69
C PHE A 168 4.01 -7.65 14.25
N THR A 169 5.23 -7.49 14.76
CA THR A 169 6.04 -8.54 15.38
C THR A 169 6.80 -7.96 16.57
N PRO A 170 7.44 -8.79 17.40
CA PRO A 170 8.32 -8.30 18.46
C PRO A 170 9.54 -7.49 17.97
N HIS A 171 9.88 -7.59 16.67
CA HIS A 171 11.01 -6.89 16.07
C HIS A 171 10.63 -5.56 15.42
N THR A 172 9.34 -5.24 15.32
CA THR A 172 8.87 -3.99 14.74
C THR A 172 9.37 -2.79 15.54
N LEU A 173 10.00 -1.81 14.86
CA LEU A 173 10.37 -0.54 15.47
C LEU A 173 9.10 0.30 15.70
N THR A 174 8.85 0.73 16.93
CA THR A 174 7.60 1.38 17.33
C THR A 174 7.79 2.78 17.89
N THR A 175 9.03 3.26 18.00
CA THR A 175 9.32 4.62 18.45
C THR A 175 10.26 5.34 17.48
N PRO A 176 10.08 6.67 17.27
CA PRO A 176 10.95 7.42 16.35
C PRO A 176 12.43 7.35 16.69
N GLU A 177 12.78 7.20 17.96
CA GLU A 177 14.17 7.14 18.43
C GLU A 177 14.89 5.88 17.94
N GLN A 178 14.16 4.75 17.82
CA GLN A 178 14.70 3.49 17.33
C GLN A 178 15.13 3.56 15.85
N PHE A 179 14.53 4.48 15.08
CA PHE A 179 14.86 4.65 13.66
C PHE A 179 16.19 5.38 13.44
N VAL A 180 16.65 6.22 14.37
CA VAL A 180 17.86 7.03 14.15
C VAL A 180 19.07 6.17 13.80
N PRO A 181 19.47 5.16 14.60
CA PRO A 181 20.62 4.31 14.26
C PRO A 181 20.37 3.46 13.01
N GLU A 182 19.15 2.95 12.83
CA GLU A 182 18.80 2.10 11.68
C GLU A 182 18.89 2.90 10.36
N LEU A 183 18.30 4.09 10.30
CA LEU A 183 18.35 4.92 9.10
C LEU A 183 19.75 5.45 8.79
N THR A 184 20.58 5.68 9.81
CA THR A 184 22.00 6.02 9.61
C THR A 184 22.73 4.86 8.95
N ARG A 185 22.58 3.65 9.46
CA ARG A 185 23.16 2.44 8.89
C ARG A 185 22.72 2.23 7.44
N ILE A 186 21.44 2.41 7.15
CA ILE A 186 20.89 2.26 5.79
C ILE A 186 21.52 3.27 4.82
N ARG A 187 21.71 4.54 5.23
CA ARG A 187 22.39 5.56 4.40
C ARG A 187 23.83 5.18 4.07
N GLU A 188 24.56 4.66 5.05
CA GLU A 188 25.97 4.29 4.90
C GLU A 188 26.14 3.07 3.98
N GLN A 189 25.29 2.06 4.11
CA GLN A 189 25.39 0.82 3.34
C GLN A 189 24.66 0.85 1.98
N GLY A 190 23.72 1.78 1.77
CA GLY A 190 22.97 1.95 0.51
C GLY A 190 21.79 1.00 0.30
N TYR A 191 21.48 0.13 1.27
CA TYR A 191 20.33 -0.79 1.22
C TYR A 191 19.71 -0.97 2.60
N ALA A 192 18.46 -1.47 2.63
CA ALA A 192 17.75 -1.82 3.86
C ALA A 192 17.35 -3.28 3.86
N VAL A 193 17.25 -3.87 5.04
CA VAL A 193 16.81 -5.26 5.25
C VAL A 193 15.57 -5.24 6.15
N GLU A 194 14.54 -5.98 5.78
CA GLU A 194 13.43 -6.31 6.67
C GLU A 194 13.79 -7.60 7.39
N ASN A 195 13.92 -7.54 8.72
CA ASN A 195 14.35 -8.67 9.54
C ASN A 195 13.23 -9.09 10.51
N GLY A 196 12.15 -9.61 9.96
CA GLY A 196 10.99 -10.04 10.74
C GLY A 196 10.24 -8.90 11.41
N GLU A 197 10.31 -7.67 10.88
CA GLU A 197 9.65 -6.49 11.44
C GLU A 197 8.18 -6.37 11.00
N TYR A 198 7.86 -6.75 9.77
CA TYR A 198 6.50 -6.76 9.22
C TYR A 198 5.87 -8.15 9.27
N LYS A 199 6.61 -9.18 8.83
CA LYS A 199 6.19 -10.57 8.89
C LYS A 199 7.36 -11.43 9.38
N ILE A 200 7.08 -12.39 10.25
CA ILE A 200 8.06 -13.41 10.60
C ILE A 200 8.17 -14.32 9.37
N CYS A 201 9.23 -14.17 8.59
CA CYS A 201 9.57 -15.14 7.56
C CYS A 201 9.98 -16.44 8.25
N LEU A 202 9.23 -17.50 8.01
CA LEU A 202 9.68 -18.85 8.33
C LEU A 202 10.82 -19.18 7.37
N LEU A 203 12.04 -18.92 7.78
CA LEU A 203 13.21 -19.49 7.13
C LEU A 203 13.18 -20.98 7.43
N TYR A 204 12.66 -21.77 6.51
CA TYR A 204 12.93 -23.20 6.50
C TYR A 204 14.37 -23.37 6.00
N THR A 205 15.30 -23.57 6.93
CA THR A 205 16.54 -24.25 6.59
C THR A 205 16.19 -25.72 6.49
N SER A 206 16.06 -26.25 5.30
CA SER A 206 16.17 -27.69 5.09
C SER A 206 17.64 -28.03 5.28
N ASP A 207 17.95 -28.82 6.31
CA ASP A 207 19.22 -29.52 6.45
C ASP A 207 19.48 -30.42 5.22
#